data_4ff0869b2479af6c6d56ea62833ff1e1
#
_entry.id   4ff0869b2479af6c6d56ea62833ff1e1
#
_cell.length_a   1.000
_cell.length_b   1.000
_cell.length_c   1.000
_cell.angle_alpha   90.00
_cell.angle_beta   90.00
_cell.angle_gamma   90.00
#
_symmetry.space_group_name_H-M   'P 1'
#
loop_
_entity.id
_entity.type
_entity.pdbx_description
1 polymer ?
#
loop_
_entity_poly.entity_id
_entity_poly.type
_entity_poly.pdbx_seq_one_letter_code
_entity_poly.pdbx_strand_id
1 'polypeptide(L)'
;MKNFNFQAMLKHGFLIIPKALLQQQIEDRHMQEGEIEALLKILMKVNYSDTLYNDRQNKNCLCKRGESLFSYRDWSHIFHWSVGKAFRFIHELATLGIIEIISHPNNSSLHIRVVEYDKWMGVPDSDKQKKKAVNEKFHLFWNEFHSITQL
;
A
#
# COMPACT_ATOMS: atom_id res chain seq x y z
N MET A 1 0.10 -17.39 20.98
CA MET A 1 0.99 -16.24 20.73
C MET A 1 1.73 -15.88 22.00
N LYS A 2 3.00 -16.20 22.02
CA LYS A 2 3.87 -15.80 23.13
C LYS A 2 4.23 -14.32 22.96
N ASN A 3 4.29 -13.59 24.06
CA ASN A 3 4.73 -12.20 24.10
C ASN A 3 3.84 -11.21 23.34
N PHE A 4 2.55 -11.51 23.21
CA PHE A 4 1.61 -10.58 22.60
C PHE A 4 1.30 -9.45 23.59
N ASN A 5 1.77 -8.25 23.27
CA ASN A 5 1.44 -7.03 24.01
C ASN A 5 0.88 -6.01 23.01
N PHE A 6 -0.42 -5.85 23.03
CA PHE A 6 -1.14 -4.99 22.07
C PHE A 6 -0.68 -3.54 22.16
N GLN A 7 -0.50 -3.02 23.36
CA GLN A 7 -0.07 -1.62 23.54
C GLN A 7 1.33 -1.38 22.98
N ALA A 8 2.26 -2.31 23.18
CA ALA A 8 3.60 -2.21 22.64
C ALA A 8 3.57 -2.32 21.11
N MET A 9 2.72 -3.18 20.56
CA MET A 9 2.58 -3.35 19.11
C MET A 9 2.04 -2.09 18.43
N LEU A 10 1.13 -1.37 19.06
CA LEU A 10 0.58 -0.13 18.52
C LEU A 10 1.64 0.96 18.35
N LYS A 11 2.72 0.91 19.13
CA LYS A 11 3.82 1.89 19.01
C LYS A 11 4.56 1.77 17.66
N HIS A 12 4.48 0.62 17.01
CA HIS A 12 5.09 0.39 15.70
C HIS A 12 4.15 0.75 14.54
N GLY A 13 3.00 1.34 14.84
CA GLY A 13 2.00 1.70 13.85
C GLY A 13 0.96 0.61 13.63
N PHE A 14 0.02 0.88 12.77
CA PHE A 14 -1.05 -0.05 12.44
C PHE A 14 -1.56 0.22 11.02
N LEU A 15 -2.27 -0.78 10.48
CA LEU A 15 -2.93 -0.67 9.18
C LEU A 15 -4.44 -0.67 9.39
N ILE A 16 -5.15 0.09 8.56
CA ILE A 16 -6.60 0.01 8.46
C ILE A 16 -6.93 -0.86 7.25
N ILE A 17 -7.64 -1.95 7.48
CA ILE A 17 -7.99 -2.91 6.44
C ILE A 17 -9.50 -2.92 6.26
N PRO A 18 -10.02 -2.65 5.04
CA PRO A 18 -11.46 -2.72 4.80
C PRO A 18 -12.02 -4.11 5.08
N LYS A 19 -13.14 -4.17 5.79
CA LYS A 19 -13.81 -5.45 6.05
C LYS A 19 -14.20 -6.17 4.77
N ALA A 20 -14.60 -5.41 3.73
CA ALA A 20 -14.98 -5.98 2.45
C ALA A 20 -13.83 -6.79 1.82
N LEU A 21 -12.59 -6.32 1.96
CA LEU A 21 -11.42 -7.05 1.47
C LEU A 21 -11.24 -8.38 2.19
N LEU A 22 -11.37 -8.36 3.52
CA LEU A 22 -11.28 -9.57 4.34
C LEU A 22 -12.42 -10.52 4.06
N GLN A 23 -13.63 -10.00 3.84
CA GLN A 23 -14.79 -10.80 3.50
C GLN A 23 -14.59 -11.52 2.18
N GLN A 24 -14.07 -10.84 1.16
CA GLN A 24 -13.76 -11.46 -0.13
C GLN A 24 -12.77 -12.60 0.02
N GLN A 25 -11.82 -12.49 0.93
CA GLN A 25 -10.85 -13.55 1.15
C GLN A 25 -11.41 -14.69 1.98
N ILE A 26 -12.14 -14.39 3.04
CA ILE A 26 -12.56 -15.39 4.04
C ILE A 26 -13.85 -16.08 3.60
N GLU A 27 -14.85 -15.34 3.15
CA GLU A 27 -16.18 -15.89 2.83
C GLU A 27 -16.34 -16.21 1.36
N ASP A 28 -16.01 -15.25 0.49
CA ASP A 28 -16.27 -15.37 -0.96
C ASP A 28 -15.11 -16.00 -1.70
N ARG A 29 -13.92 -16.01 -1.12
CA ARG A 29 -12.69 -16.60 -1.69
C ARG A 29 -12.37 -16.11 -3.11
N HIS A 30 -12.63 -14.83 -3.39
CA HIS A 30 -12.26 -14.23 -4.66
C HIS A 30 -10.76 -14.06 -4.83
N MET A 31 -10.04 -13.90 -3.74
CA MET A 31 -8.58 -13.85 -3.74
C MET A 31 -8.03 -15.25 -3.49
N GLN A 32 -6.98 -15.60 -4.21
CA GLN A 32 -6.30 -16.86 -4.02
C GLN A 32 -5.52 -16.86 -2.70
N GLU A 33 -5.21 -18.07 -2.22
CA GLU A 33 -4.44 -18.23 -0.99
C GLU A 33 -3.11 -17.48 -1.05
N GLY A 34 -2.82 -16.73 0.00
CA GLY A 34 -1.60 -15.94 0.10
C GLY A 34 -1.66 -14.54 -0.49
N GLU A 35 -2.70 -14.19 -1.26
CA GLU A 35 -2.79 -12.86 -1.88
C GLU A 35 -3.02 -11.74 -0.88
N ILE A 36 -3.82 -11.96 0.15
CA ILE A 36 -4.01 -11.00 1.24
C ILE A 36 -2.67 -10.76 1.95
N GLU A 37 -1.95 -11.82 2.26
CA GLU A 37 -0.64 -11.69 2.89
C GLU A 37 0.34 -10.93 2.01
N ALA A 38 0.33 -11.18 0.70
CA ALA A 38 1.18 -10.46 -0.25
C ALA A 38 0.84 -8.97 -0.28
N LEU A 39 -0.45 -8.63 -0.30
CA LEU A 39 -0.88 -7.22 -0.24
C LEU A 39 -0.40 -6.54 1.04
N LEU A 40 -0.55 -7.21 2.19
CA LEU A 40 -0.06 -6.68 3.46
C LEU A 40 1.45 -6.46 3.44
N LYS A 41 2.20 -7.37 2.82
CA LYS A 41 3.66 -7.20 2.65
C LYS A 41 3.99 -5.98 1.81
N ILE A 42 3.23 -5.72 0.74
CA ILE A 42 3.42 -4.49 -0.05
C ILE A 42 3.22 -3.26 0.84
N LEU A 43 2.12 -3.21 1.59
CA LEU A 43 1.83 -2.08 2.48
C LEU A 43 2.92 -1.86 3.54
N MET A 44 3.55 -2.92 3.99
CA MET A 44 4.61 -2.85 4.99
C MET A 44 5.97 -2.49 4.40
N LYS A 45 6.21 -2.80 3.11
CA LYS A 45 7.53 -2.66 2.48
C LYS A 45 7.71 -1.39 1.68
N VAL A 46 6.62 -0.72 1.27
CA VAL A 46 6.74 0.54 0.56
C VAL A 46 7.34 1.62 1.47
N ASN A 47 7.90 2.66 0.86
CA ASN A 47 8.59 3.69 1.61
C ASN A 47 7.65 4.43 2.57
N TYR A 48 8.10 4.61 3.78
CA TYR A 48 7.40 5.41 4.79
C TYR A 48 7.61 6.91 4.57
N SER A 49 8.73 7.28 3.95
CA SER A 49 9.09 8.68 3.69
C SER A 49 9.71 8.82 2.30
N ASP A 50 9.68 10.03 1.77
CA ASP A 50 10.28 10.33 0.48
C ASP A 50 11.79 10.08 0.53
N THR A 51 12.32 9.36 -0.44
CA THR A 51 13.73 9.02 -0.53
C THR A 51 14.22 9.19 -1.97
N LEU A 52 15.32 9.89 -2.13
CA LEU A 52 15.97 10.02 -3.44
C LEU A 52 17.00 8.90 -3.58
N TYR A 53 16.80 8.06 -4.57
CA TYR A 53 17.74 6.99 -4.92
C TYR A 53 18.67 7.47 -6.02
N ASN A 54 19.95 7.21 -5.85
CA ASN A 54 20.97 7.53 -6.85
C ASN A 54 22.01 6.42 -6.87
N ASP A 55 21.61 5.26 -7.36
CA ASP A 55 22.47 4.09 -7.50
C ASP A 55 22.58 3.69 -8.99
N ARG A 56 23.21 2.55 -9.26
CA ARG A 56 23.41 2.07 -10.64
C ARG A 56 22.11 1.78 -11.37
N GLN A 57 21.08 1.37 -10.66
CA GLN A 57 19.80 0.97 -11.24
C GLN A 57 18.79 2.11 -11.26
N ASN A 58 18.88 3.01 -10.29
CA ASN A 58 17.88 4.07 -10.08
C ASN A 58 18.59 5.42 -9.94
N LYS A 59 19.01 6.00 -11.06
CA LYS A 59 19.70 7.30 -11.04
C LYS A 59 18.71 8.43 -10.84
N ASN A 60 18.93 9.22 -9.79
CA ASN A 60 18.11 10.40 -9.46
C ASN A 60 16.61 10.10 -9.45
N CYS A 61 16.23 8.91 -8.95
CA CYS A 61 14.84 8.51 -8.89
C CYS A 61 14.28 8.82 -7.51
N LEU A 62 13.27 9.69 -7.47
CA LEU A 62 12.56 10.00 -6.24
C LEU A 62 11.50 8.92 -6.00
N CYS A 63 11.65 8.21 -4.89
CA CYS A 63 10.66 7.25 -4.42
C CYS A 63 9.94 7.86 -3.22
N LYS A 64 8.69 8.25 -3.42
CA LYS A 64 7.92 8.95 -2.40
C LYS A 64 7.32 7.99 -1.38
N ARG A 65 6.78 8.55 -0.32
CA ARG A 65 5.99 7.79 0.67
C ARG A 65 4.89 6.98 -0.04
N GLY A 66 4.78 5.71 0.29
CA GLY A 66 3.82 4.80 -0.32
C GLY A 66 4.26 4.20 -1.64
N GLU A 67 5.50 4.46 -2.07
CA GLU A 67 6.06 3.97 -3.32
C GLU A 67 7.19 2.99 -3.05
N SER A 68 7.54 2.21 -4.06
CA SER A 68 8.65 1.26 -3.99
C SER A 68 9.35 1.15 -5.35
N LEU A 69 10.66 0.97 -5.29
CA LEU A 69 11.50 0.67 -6.46
C LEU A 69 11.94 -0.80 -6.50
N PHE A 70 11.34 -1.65 -5.69
CA PHE A 70 11.64 -3.08 -5.73
C PHE A 70 11.29 -3.67 -7.09
N SER A 71 12.19 -4.50 -7.63
CA SER A 71 11.95 -5.21 -8.88
C SER A 71 10.93 -6.34 -8.68
N TYR A 72 10.42 -6.90 -9.79
CA TYR A 72 9.57 -8.09 -9.71
C TYR A 72 10.28 -9.25 -9.00
N ARG A 73 11.59 -9.38 -9.19
CA ARG A 73 12.37 -10.40 -8.50
C ARG A 73 12.41 -10.14 -6.99
N ASP A 74 12.59 -8.89 -6.58
CA ASP A 74 12.56 -8.54 -5.16
C ASP A 74 11.20 -8.88 -4.56
N TRP A 75 10.12 -8.52 -5.24
CA TRP A 75 8.77 -8.86 -4.77
C TRP A 75 8.54 -10.37 -4.73
N SER A 76 9.07 -11.11 -5.69
CA SER A 76 8.95 -12.58 -5.67
C SER A 76 9.60 -13.19 -4.44
N HIS A 77 10.75 -12.66 -4.02
CA HIS A 77 11.40 -13.08 -2.79
C HIS A 77 10.59 -12.70 -1.55
N ILE A 78 10.06 -11.49 -1.52
CA ILE A 78 9.23 -11.00 -0.41
C ILE A 78 7.98 -11.87 -0.26
N PHE A 79 7.33 -12.21 -1.36
CA PHE A 79 6.10 -13.02 -1.36
C PHE A 79 6.37 -14.52 -1.21
N HIS A 80 7.59 -14.97 -1.41
CA HIS A 80 7.94 -16.39 -1.55
C HIS A 80 7.22 -17.06 -2.70
N TRP A 81 7.09 -16.35 -3.81
CA TRP A 81 6.46 -16.81 -5.05
C TRP A 81 7.45 -16.81 -6.20
N SER A 82 7.07 -17.43 -7.32
CA SER A 82 7.80 -17.26 -8.57
C SER A 82 7.69 -15.81 -9.07
N VAL A 83 8.66 -15.38 -9.88
CA VAL A 83 8.64 -14.04 -10.48
C VAL A 83 7.38 -13.84 -11.33
N GLY A 84 6.98 -14.88 -12.08
CA GLY A 84 5.76 -14.82 -12.89
C GLY A 84 4.49 -14.61 -12.08
N LYS A 85 4.39 -15.27 -10.93
CA LYS A 85 3.23 -15.10 -10.04
C LYS A 85 3.23 -13.71 -9.42
N ALA A 86 4.39 -13.21 -8.99
CA ALA A 86 4.52 -11.87 -8.44
C ALA A 86 4.14 -10.81 -9.50
N PHE A 87 4.61 -10.97 -10.74
CA PHE A 87 4.27 -10.10 -11.86
C PHE A 87 2.75 -10.04 -12.07
N ARG A 88 2.10 -11.19 -12.17
CA ARG A 88 0.65 -11.25 -12.38
C ARG A 88 -0.12 -10.60 -11.25
N PHE A 89 0.29 -10.83 -10.02
CA PHE A 89 -0.37 -10.25 -8.84
C PHE A 89 -0.26 -8.72 -8.83
N ILE A 90 0.94 -8.19 -9.08
CA ILE A 90 1.17 -6.74 -9.12
C ILE A 90 0.32 -6.10 -10.22
N HIS A 91 0.27 -6.71 -11.40
CA HIS A 91 -0.56 -6.20 -12.50
C HIS A 91 -2.06 -6.31 -12.21
N GLU A 92 -2.48 -7.34 -11.51
CA GLU A 92 -3.86 -7.48 -11.05
C GLU A 92 -4.23 -6.38 -10.06
N LEU A 93 -3.37 -6.08 -9.10
CA LEU A 93 -3.58 -4.99 -8.15
C LEU A 93 -3.64 -3.63 -8.87
N ALA A 94 -2.83 -3.45 -9.91
CA ALA A 94 -2.87 -2.23 -10.73
C ALA A 94 -4.19 -2.11 -11.48
N THR A 95 -4.68 -3.21 -12.04
CA THR A 95 -5.98 -3.25 -12.73
C THR A 95 -7.12 -2.92 -11.76
N LEU A 96 -7.03 -3.38 -10.53
CA LEU A 96 -8.04 -3.10 -9.50
C LEU A 96 -7.93 -1.70 -8.90
N GLY A 97 -6.89 -0.93 -9.25
CA GLY A 97 -6.69 0.42 -8.74
C GLY A 97 -6.13 0.48 -7.32
N ILE A 98 -5.66 -0.63 -6.77
CA ILE A 98 -5.05 -0.68 -5.44
C ILE A 98 -3.64 -0.09 -5.48
N ILE A 99 -2.92 -0.35 -6.57
CA ILE A 99 -1.61 0.25 -6.82
C ILE A 99 -1.59 0.90 -8.21
N GLU A 100 -0.60 1.75 -8.43
CA GLU A 100 -0.28 2.28 -9.75
C GLU A 100 1.15 1.88 -10.11
N ILE A 101 1.37 1.57 -11.39
CA ILE A 101 2.70 1.34 -11.92
C ILE A 101 3.15 2.63 -12.60
N ILE A 102 4.23 3.21 -12.09
CA ILE A 102 4.77 4.48 -12.60
C ILE A 102 5.80 4.18 -13.67
N SER A 103 5.59 4.75 -14.85
CA SER A 103 6.52 4.57 -15.98
C SER A 103 7.58 5.65 -15.96
N HIS A 104 8.83 5.25 -16.21
CA HIS A 104 9.94 6.17 -16.37
C HIS A 104 10.51 6.01 -17.78
N PRO A 105 10.60 7.10 -18.58
CA PRO A 105 11.08 7.01 -19.97
C PRO A 105 12.50 6.46 -20.09
N ASN A 106 13.34 6.70 -19.08
CA ASN A 106 14.76 6.35 -19.11
C ASN A 106 15.13 5.23 -18.13
N ASN A 107 14.14 4.59 -17.52
CA ASN A 107 14.39 3.56 -16.52
C ASN A 107 13.36 2.44 -16.67
N SER A 108 13.85 1.21 -16.91
CA SER A 108 13.00 0.03 -17.04
C SER A 108 12.66 -0.62 -15.70
N SER A 109 13.14 -0.06 -14.58
CA SER A 109 12.87 -0.59 -13.26
C SER A 109 11.41 -0.43 -12.89
N LEU A 110 10.89 -1.40 -12.14
CA LEU A 110 9.53 -1.33 -11.61
C LEU A 110 9.44 -0.24 -10.56
N HIS A 111 8.47 0.63 -10.72
CA HIS A 111 8.15 1.67 -9.73
C HIS A 111 6.65 1.59 -9.45
N ILE A 112 6.28 1.22 -8.25
CA ILE A 112 4.87 1.11 -7.87
C ILE A 112 4.53 2.15 -6.80
N ARG A 113 3.26 2.55 -6.78
CA ARG A 113 2.70 3.43 -5.77
C ARG A 113 1.42 2.80 -5.24
N VAL A 114 1.30 2.71 -3.93
CA VAL A 114 0.04 2.30 -3.29
C VAL A 114 -0.92 3.48 -3.35
N VAL A 115 -2.07 3.29 -3.99
CA VAL A 115 -3.11 4.31 -4.08
C VAL A 115 -3.67 4.55 -2.69
N GLU A 116 -3.76 5.82 -2.29
CA GLU A 116 -4.30 6.22 -1.00
C GLU A 116 -3.59 5.56 0.19
N TYR A 117 -2.27 5.49 0.11
CA TYR A 117 -1.44 4.86 1.15
C TYR A 117 -1.75 5.38 2.55
N ASP A 118 -1.96 6.70 2.71
CA ASP A 118 -2.23 7.29 4.03
C ASP A 118 -3.55 6.79 4.62
N LYS A 119 -4.53 6.48 3.80
CA LYS A 119 -5.78 5.88 4.27
C LYS A 119 -5.57 4.46 4.79
N TRP A 120 -4.72 3.67 4.11
CA TRP A 120 -4.35 2.34 4.59
C TRP A 120 -3.61 2.41 5.93
N MET A 121 -2.79 3.43 6.12
CA MET A 121 -2.02 3.62 7.34
C MET A 121 -2.82 4.25 8.47
N GLY A 122 -4.05 4.68 8.19
CA GLY A 122 -4.86 5.35 9.20
C GLY A 122 -4.31 6.69 9.66
N VAL A 123 -3.39 7.27 8.87
CA VAL A 123 -2.81 8.56 9.20
C VAL A 123 -3.68 9.62 8.56
N PRO A 124 -4.33 10.50 9.35
CA PRO A 124 -4.90 11.68 8.77
C PRO A 124 -3.75 12.46 8.15
N ASP A 125 -4.00 13.03 6.99
CA ASP A 125 -3.03 13.84 6.27
C ASP A 125 -2.45 14.86 7.23
N SER A 126 -1.24 14.59 7.75
CA SER A 126 -0.66 15.36 8.85
C SER A 126 0.19 16.53 8.37
N ASP A 127 0.02 16.93 7.11
CA ASP A 127 0.70 18.11 6.59
C ASP A 127 0.11 19.34 7.25
N LYS A 128 0.85 19.89 8.20
CA LYS A 128 0.43 21.03 9.03
C LYS A 128 0.05 22.28 8.22
N GLN A 129 0.57 22.41 7.01
CA GLN A 129 0.31 23.53 6.13
C GLN A 129 -1.05 23.41 5.41
N LYS A 130 -1.60 22.22 5.34
CA LYS A 130 -2.87 21.93 4.68
C LYS A 130 -3.99 21.61 5.66
N LYS A 131 -3.79 21.90 6.95
CA LYS A 131 -4.75 21.52 8.00
C LYS A 131 -6.18 21.97 7.72
N LYS A 132 -6.40 23.16 7.14
CA LYS A 132 -7.75 23.63 6.81
C LYS A 132 -8.34 22.90 5.60
N ALA A 133 -7.58 22.79 4.51
CA ALA A 133 -8.02 22.07 3.31
C ALA A 133 -8.17 20.57 3.57
N VAL A 134 -7.29 20.01 4.39
CA VAL A 134 -7.32 18.61 4.79
C VAL A 134 -8.51 18.33 5.70
N ASN A 135 -8.80 19.20 6.65
CA ASN A 135 -9.99 19.02 7.50
C ASN A 135 -11.28 19.03 6.69
N GLU A 136 -11.40 19.90 5.68
CA GLU A 136 -12.56 19.89 4.79
C GLU A 136 -12.63 18.59 3.97
N LYS A 137 -11.50 18.13 3.40
CA LYS A 137 -11.44 16.86 2.68
C LYS A 137 -11.71 15.68 3.59
N PHE A 138 -11.20 15.70 4.81
CA PHE A 138 -11.45 14.66 5.80
C PHE A 138 -12.93 14.62 6.18
N HIS A 139 -13.57 15.77 6.40
CA HIS A 139 -14.99 15.83 6.69
C HIS A 139 -15.83 15.32 5.52
N LEU A 140 -15.50 15.68 4.29
CA LEU A 140 -16.17 15.16 3.11
C LEU A 140 -16.01 13.65 3.00
N PHE A 141 -14.79 13.13 3.19
CA PHE A 141 -14.53 11.71 3.17
C PHE A 141 -15.29 10.98 4.29
N TRP A 142 -15.27 11.53 5.49
CA TRP A 142 -15.98 10.96 6.63
C TRP A 142 -17.50 10.95 6.41
N ASN A 143 -18.04 12.01 5.84
CA ASN A 143 -19.47 12.09 5.51
C ASN A 143 -19.84 11.08 4.42
N GLU A 144 -19.02 10.93 3.38
CA GLU A 144 -19.22 9.91 2.35
C GLU A 144 -19.16 8.50 2.95
N PHE A 145 -18.19 8.25 3.80
CA PHE A 145 -18.05 6.97 4.48
C PHE A 145 -19.26 6.65 5.35
N HIS A 146 -19.76 7.64 6.10
CA HIS A 146 -20.96 7.48 6.91
C HIS A 146 -22.22 7.27 6.05
N SER A 147 -22.37 7.96 4.96
CA SER A 147 -23.53 7.75 4.09
C SER A 147 -23.50 6.37 3.42
N ILE A 148 -22.33 5.83 3.11
CA ILE A 148 -22.18 4.47 2.59
C ILE A 148 -22.48 3.43 3.67
N THR A 149 -22.07 3.67 4.91
CA THR A 149 -22.29 2.72 6.01
C THR A 149 -23.68 2.76 6.60
N GLN A 150 -24.46 3.80 6.31
CA GLN A 150 -25.86 3.91 6.73
C GLN A 150 -26.84 3.23 5.76
N LEU A 151 -26.33 2.73 4.66
CA LEU A 151 -27.12 1.90 3.77
C LEU A 151 -27.11 0.46 4.28
#